data_6c24bfc7961c3a21a5d2b7ff1e09fa0f
#
_entry.id   6c24bfc7961c3a21a5d2b7ff1e09fa0f
#
_cell.length_a   1.000
_cell.length_b   1.000
_cell.length_c   1.000
_cell.angle_alpha   90.00
_cell.angle_beta   90.00
_cell.angle_gamma   90.00
#
_symmetry.space_group_name_H-M   'P 1'
#
loop_
_entity.id
_entity.type
_entity.pdbx_description
1 polymer ?
#
loop_
_entity_poly.entity_id
_entity_poly.type
_entity_poly.pdbx_seq_one_letter_code
_entity_poly.pdbx_strand_id
1 'polypeptide(L)'
;MSKVRRATHAGSWYTNDGRELSSQLDEWLSKAQPSYSPARAIIAPHAGYVYCGACGGHAYRQIDPSNIKRIFILGPSHHVRLSGCALTETSHYQTPLYDLIIDQKINEELFATKAFEKMKMSTDEDEHSIEMHLPYIAKVMERRRGQFTIIPVLVGSLSADKEKLYGSIFSQYLADPENFFVISSDFCHWGQRFRYTFYDKSCGDIWQSIEALDKMGMDAIEQMDPAKFSHYLKEYENTICGRYPIGVLLSAIDALRRNGNGRRMSFKFINYAQSSRCKKMSDSSVSYASGALLMQ
;
A
#
# COMPACT_ATOMS: atom_id res chain seq x y z
N MET A 1 16.08 25.72 4.61
CA MET A 1 16.82 24.57 4.04
C MET A 1 15.81 23.49 3.72
N SER A 2 15.83 22.90 2.52
CA SER A 2 14.95 21.78 2.18
C SER A 2 15.29 20.57 3.07
N LYS A 3 14.28 20.03 3.76
CA LYS A 3 14.45 18.80 4.55
C LYS A 3 14.26 17.62 3.61
N VAL A 4 15.23 16.71 3.55
CA VAL A 4 15.19 15.51 2.71
C VAL A 4 15.13 14.27 3.60
N ARG A 5 14.17 13.38 3.37
CA ARG A 5 14.09 12.05 4.00
C ARG A 5 15.07 11.11 3.30
N ARG A 6 15.93 10.48 4.04
CA ARG A 6 16.91 9.52 3.51
C ARG A 6 16.27 8.15 3.24
N ALA A 7 16.83 7.42 2.28
CA ALA A 7 16.45 6.02 1.99
C ALA A 7 17.13 5.07 2.98
N THR A 8 16.65 5.03 4.22
CA THR A 8 17.30 4.33 5.35
C THR A 8 17.22 2.81 5.26
N HIS A 9 16.31 2.26 4.46
CA HIS A 9 16.13 0.82 4.23
C HIS A 9 16.91 0.33 2.99
N ALA A 10 17.50 1.24 2.19
CA ALA A 10 18.39 0.88 1.09
C ALA A 10 19.66 0.19 1.60
N GLY A 11 20.07 -0.90 0.94
CA GLY A 11 21.18 -1.75 1.35
C GLY A 11 20.82 -2.85 2.36
N SER A 12 19.57 -2.87 2.88
CA SER A 12 19.10 -3.90 3.80
C SER A 12 17.80 -4.57 3.36
N TRP A 13 16.78 -3.80 2.99
CA TRP A 13 15.48 -4.30 2.52
C TRP A 13 15.41 -4.39 0.99
N TYR A 14 16.20 -3.60 0.32
CA TYR A 14 16.43 -3.61 -1.13
C TYR A 14 17.85 -3.09 -1.40
N THR A 15 18.39 -3.34 -2.60
CA THR A 15 19.75 -2.91 -2.93
C THR A 15 19.86 -1.38 -2.98
N ASN A 16 21.00 -0.83 -2.52
CA ASN A 16 21.33 0.59 -2.62
C ASN A 16 22.05 0.95 -3.93
N ASP A 17 22.39 -0.05 -4.76
CA ASP A 17 22.90 0.19 -6.11
C ASP A 17 21.76 0.50 -7.06
N GLY A 18 21.69 1.72 -7.58
CA GLY A 18 20.60 2.17 -8.44
C GLY A 18 20.50 1.40 -9.77
N ARG A 19 21.60 0.89 -10.33
CA ARG A 19 21.60 0.11 -11.58
C ARG A 19 21.04 -1.29 -11.33
N GLU A 20 21.50 -1.95 -10.29
CA GLU A 20 21.01 -3.23 -9.86
C GLU A 20 19.52 -3.15 -9.53
N LEU A 21 19.11 -2.15 -8.73
CA LEU A 21 17.71 -1.91 -8.38
C LEU A 21 16.83 -1.71 -9.61
N SER A 22 17.27 -0.86 -10.55
CA SER A 22 16.55 -0.62 -11.79
C SER A 22 16.35 -1.91 -12.59
N SER A 23 17.38 -2.74 -12.69
CA SER A 23 17.32 -4.03 -13.39
C SER A 23 16.36 -5.03 -12.74
N GLN A 24 16.38 -5.12 -11.41
CA GLN A 24 15.46 -5.98 -10.65
C GLN A 24 14.00 -5.54 -10.86
N LEU A 25 13.73 -4.23 -10.77
CA LEU A 25 12.39 -3.68 -10.98
C LEU A 25 11.90 -3.92 -12.42
N ASP A 26 12.76 -3.73 -13.43
CA ASP A 26 12.43 -4.04 -14.84
C ASP A 26 12.09 -5.52 -15.03
N GLU A 27 12.85 -6.43 -14.41
CA GLU A 27 12.59 -7.86 -14.46
C GLU A 27 11.20 -8.20 -13.90
N TRP A 28 10.86 -7.70 -12.72
CA TRP A 28 9.56 -7.98 -12.10
C TRP A 28 8.38 -7.34 -12.86
N LEU A 29 8.54 -6.11 -13.33
CA LEU A 29 7.52 -5.43 -14.12
C LEU A 29 7.28 -6.12 -15.48
N SER A 30 8.34 -6.65 -16.11
CA SER A 30 8.23 -7.33 -17.41
C SER A 30 7.49 -8.67 -17.33
N LYS A 31 7.53 -9.35 -16.18
CA LYS A 31 6.83 -10.62 -15.93
C LYS A 31 5.33 -10.44 -15.66
N ALA A 32 4.90 -9.22 -15.35
CA ALA A 32 3.52 -8.91 -15.04
C ALA A 32 2.73 -8.40 -16.26
N GLN A 33 1.44 -8.75 -16.36
CA GLN A 33 0.56 -8.28 -17.42
C GLN A 33 -0.27 -7.07 -16.97
N PRO A 34 -0.51 -6.06 -17.84
CA PRO A 34 -1.33 -4.89 -17.52
C PRO A 34 -2.83 -5.20 -17.69
N SER A 35 -3.32 -6.23 -17.02
CA SER A 35 -4.71 -6.74 -17.17
C SER A 35 -5.76 -5.85 -16.52
N TYR A 36 -5.35 -4.97 -15.59
CA TYR A 36 -6.18 -4.00 -14.86
C TYR A 36 -5.64 -2.57 -15.00
N SER A 37 -5.15 -2.21 -16.18
CA SER A 37 -4.64 -0.88 -16.52
C SER A 37 -5.66 -0.11 -17.38
N PRO A 38 -5.76 1.23 -17.22
CA PRO A 38 -5.10 2.06 -16.21
C PRO A 38 -5.78 1.97 -14.84
N ALA A 39 -5.05 1.56 -13.83
CA ALA A 39 -5.56 1.56 -12.47
C ALA A 39 -5.67 2.98 -11.89
N ARG A 40 -6.56 3.14 -10.91
CA ARG A 40 -6.69 4.36 -10.11
C ARG A 40 -6.03 4.24 -8.75
N ALA A 41 -6.01 3.04 -8.20
CA ALA A 41 -5.31 2.69 -6.98
C ALA A 41 -4.76 1.28 -7.07
N ILE A 42 -3.72 0.99 -6.29
CA ILE A 42 -3.20 -0.36 -6.08
C ILE A 42 -3.09 -0.67 -4.59
N ILE A 43 -3.24 -1.95 -4.24
CA ILE A 43 -2.72 -2.51 -2.98
C ILE A 43 -1.45 -3.26 -3.34
N ALA A 44 -0.35 -3.00 -2.64
CA ALA A 44 0.94 -3.61 -2.90
C ALA A 44 1.70 -3.92 -1.59
N PRO A 45 2.51 -5.00 -1.56
CA PRO A 45 3.26 -5.41 -0.38
C PRO A 45 4.47 -4.51 -0.10
N HIS A 46 4.94 -4.52 1.17
CA HIS A 46 6.05 -3.69 1.63
C HIS A 46 7.14 -4.45 2.42
N ALA A 47 7.19 -5.77 2.31
CA ALA A 47 8.30 -6.56 2.84
C ALA A 47 9.60 -6.30 2.06
N GLY A 48 10.72 -6.89 2.51
CA GLY A 48 11.97 -6.86 1.75
C GLY A 48 11.80 -7.43 0.34
N TYR A 49 12.43 -6.79 -0.64
CA TYR A 49 12.21 -7.08 -2.07
C TYR A 49 12.53 -8.51 -2.48
N VAL A 50 13.47 -9.16 -1.80
CA VAL A 50 13.77 -10.59 -2.03
C VAL A 50 12.53 -11.47 -1.82
N TYR A 51 11.60 -11.06 -0.98
CA TYR A 51 10.36 -11.79 -0.68
C TYR A 51 9.16 -11.33 -1.49
N CYS A 52 8.94 -10.03 -1.57
CA CYS A 52 7.71 -9.48 -2.12
C CYS A 52 7.88 -8.74 -3.46
N GLY A 53 9.11 -8.48 -3.93
CA GLY A 53 9.34 -7.67 -5.13
C GLY A 53 8.61 -8.20 -6.35
N ALA A 54 8.71 -9.50 -6.64
CA ALA A 54 8.01 -10.11 -7.76
C ALA A 54 6.48 -9.96 -7.68
N CYS A 55 5.89 -10.11 -6.48
CA CYS A 55 4.46 -9.89 -6.27
C CYS A 55 4.10 -8.42 -6.49
N GLY A 56 4.88 -7.48 -5.91
CA GLY A 56 4.68 -6.04 -6.08
C GLY A 56 4.68 -5.60 -7.54
N GLY A 57 5.54 -6.19 -8.38
CA GLY A 57 5.61 -5.93 -9.81
C GLY A 57 4.26 -6.04 -10.53
N HIS A 58 3.40 -6.97 -10.10
CA HIS A 58 2.06 -7.13 -10.66
C HIS A 58 1.14 -5.94 -10.37
N ALA A 59 1.22 -5.33 -9.18
CA ALA A 59 0.45 -4.13 -8.85
C ALA A 59 0.97 -2.92 -9.64
N TYR A 60 2.28 -2.69 -9.63
CA TYR A 60 2.88 -1.53 -10.30
C TYR A 60 2.77 -1.57 -11.82
N ARG A 61 2.66 -2.75 -12.43
CA ARG A 61 2.41 -2.91 -13.87
C ARG A 61 1.05 -2.36 -14.32
N GLN A 62 0.11 -2.16 -13.40
CA GLN A 62 -1.22 -1.61 -13.71
C GLN A 62 -1.24 -0.08 -13.81
N ILE A 63 -0.12 0.58 -13.52
CA ILE A 63 0.01 2.03 -13.58
C ILE A 63 0.24 2.47 -15.03
N ASP A 64 -0.62 3.37 -15.53
CA ASP A 64 -0.34 4.17 -16.72
C ASP A 64 0.14 5.57 -16.26
N PRO A 65 1.43 5.90 -16.45
CA PRO A 65 1.98 7.16 -15.95
C PRO A 65 1.53 8.40 -16.74
N SER A 66 0.84 8.24 -17.89
CA SER A 66 0.61 9.30 -18.86
C SER A 66 -0.03 10.57 -18.27
N ASN A 67 -1.02 10.41 -17.39
CA ASN A 67 -1.79 11.50 -16.82
C ASN A 67 -1.56 11.75 -15.34
N ILE A 68 -0.74 10.93 -14.67
CA ILE A 68 -0.52 11.01 -13.23
C ILE A 68 0.34 12.23 -12.89
N LYS A 69 -0.20 13.12 -12.06
CA LYS A 69 0.53 14.27 -11.50
C LYS A 69 0.85 14.10 -10.03
N ARG A 70 0.09 13.28 -9.31
CA ARG A 70 0.24 13.09 -7.85
C ARG A 70 0.05 11.63 -7.47
N ILE A 71 0.88 11.14 -6.58
CA ILE A 71 0.78 9.77 -6.04
C ILE A 71 0.67 9.84 -4.52
N PHE A 72 -0.50 9.47 -4.01
CA PHE A 72 -0.75 9.29 -2.58
C PHE A 72 -0.25 7.90 -2.17
N ILE A 73 0.53 7.83 -1.08
CA ILE A 73 1.06 6.57 -0.55
C ILE A 73 0.58 6.44 0.89
N LEU A 74 -0.35 5.53 1.13
CA LEU A 74 -0.92 5.27 2.46
C LEU A 74 -0.24 4.04 3.05
N GLY A 75 0.61 4.23 4.05
CA GLY A 75 1.35 3.15 4.72
C GLY A 75 0.99 3.02 6.19
N PRO A 76 0.86 1.79 6.73
CA PRO A 76 0.59 1.57 8.15
C PRO A 76 1.79 1.97 9.02
N SER A 77 1.51 2.53 10.19
CA SER A 77 2.53 2.87 11.20
C SER A 77 2.97 1.64 11.98
N HIS A 78 4.25 1.25 11.86
CA HIS A 78 4.84 0.12 12.58
C HIS A 78 5.64 0.53 13.82
N HIS A 79 6.22 1.73 13.83
CA HIS A 79 7.18 2.15 14.85
C HIS A 79 6.59 3.10 15.89
N VAL A 80 5.55 3.85 15.56
CA VAL A 80 4.93 4.80 16.49
C VAL A 80 3.44 4.54 16.67
N ARG A 81 2.96 4.73 17.89
CA ARG A 81 1.53 4.64 18.17
C ARG A 81 0.86 5.94 17.72
N LEU A 82 0.05 5.85 16.68
CA LEU A 82 -0.67 6.94 16.06
C LEU A 82 -2.16 6.58 15.98
N SER A 83 -3.04 7.46 16.45
CA SER A 83 -4.49 7.24 16.44
C SER A 83 -5.20 7.96 15.28
N GLY A 84 -4.46 8.54 14.36
CA GLY A 84 -4.89 9.25 13.17
C GLY A 84 -3.94 9.01 12.01
N CYS A 85 -3.82 9.98 11.12
CA CYS A 85 -2.82 9.97 10.04
C CYS A 85 -1.83 11.11 10.23
N ALA A 86 -0.58 10.89 9.80
CA ALA A 86 0.47 11.91 9.82
C ALA A 86 1.07 12.14 8.44
N LEU A 87 1.49 13.37 8.18
CA LEU A 87 2.11 13.81 6.94
C LEU A 87 3.55 14.27 7.20
N THR A 88 4.42 14.07 6.21
CA THR A 88 5.81 14.50 6.28
C THR A 88 5.94 16.04 6.22
N GLU A 89 6.98 16.56 6.86
CA GLU A 89 7.41 17.97 6.74
C GLU A 89 8.64 18.11 5.82
N THR A 90 8.98 17.07 5.05
CA THR A 90 10.11 17.08 4.13
C THR A 90 9.73 17.65 2.77
N SER A 91 10.72 17.99 1.97
CA SER A 91 10.51 18.45 0.59
C SER A 91 10.75 17.34 -0.43
N HIS A 92 11.57 16.34 -0.08
CA HIS A 92 11.94 15.24 -0.95
C HIS A 92 12.13 13.95 -0.16
N TYR A 93 11.87 12.83 -0.82
CA TYR A 93 12.23 11.49 -0.36
C TYR A 93 13.30 10.91 -1.28
N GLN A 94 14.43 10.50 -0.72
CA GLN A 94 15.51 9.87 -1.46
C GLN A 94 15.16 8.45 -1.90
N THR A 95 15.62 8.10 -3.10
CA THR A 95 15.72 6.71 -3.57
C THR A 95 17.07 6.50 -4.26
N PRO A 96 17.55 5.25 -4.39
CA PRO A 96 18.77 4.99 -5.18
C PRO A 96 18.64 5.32 -6.67
N LEU A 97 17.43 5.55 -7.19
CA LEU A 97 17.17 5.91 -8.58
C LEU A 97 17.20 7.44 -8.78
N TYR A 98 16.35 8.14 -8.05
CA TYR A 98 16.30 9.61 -7.99
C TYR A 98 15.35 10.05 -6.86
N ASP A 99 15.49 11.29 -6.42
CA ASP A 99 14.66 11.85 -5.35
C ASP A 99 13.25 12.15 -5.85
N LEU A 100 12.25 11.81 -5.02
CA LEU A 100 10.84 12.08 -5.26
C LEU A 100 10.43 13.36 -4.54
N ILE A 101 9.72 14.23 -5.24
CA ILE A 101 9.29 15.54 -4.76
C ILE A 101 7.99 15.40 -3.97
N ILE A 102 7.94 15.97 -2.77
CA ILE A 102 6.71 16.04 -1.95
C ILE A 102 5.81 17.16 -2.44
N ASP A 103 4.51 16.88 -2.59
CA ASP A 103 3.50 17.90 -2.90
C ASP A 103 3.20 18.77 -1.67
N GLN A 104 3.92 19.89 -1.55
CA GLN A 104 3.77 20.81 -0.42
C GLN A 104 2.38 21.42 -0.37
N LYS A 105 1.80 21.74 -1.54
CA LYS A 105 0.48 22.34 -1.65
C LYS A 105 -0.60 21.39 -1.11
N ILE A 106 -0.58 20.14 -1.55
CA ILE A 106 -1.55 19.13 -1.06
C ILE A 106 -1.33 18.85 0.44
N ASN A 107 -0.07 18.79 0.91
CA ASN A 107 0.18 18.65 2.34
C ASN A 107 -0.41 19.81 3.16
N GLU A 108 -0.28 21.06 2.68
CA GLU A 108 -0.88 22.23 3.34
C GLU A 108 -2.43 22.15 3.33
N GLU A 109 -3.03 21.76 2.21
CA GLU A 109 -4.49 21.54 2.11
C GLU A 109 -4.97 20.49 3.11
N LEU A 110 -4.25 19.36 3.22
CA LEU A 110 -4.58 18.30 4.16
C LEU A 110 -4.38 18.73 5.61
N PHE A 111 -3.31 19.45 5.94
CA PHE A 111 -3.11 20.02 7.27
C PHE A 111 -4.20 21.02 7.66
N ALA A 112 -4.71 21.81 6.70
CA ALA A 112 -5.79 22.76 6.94
C ALA A 112 -7.09 22.09 7.40
N THR A 113 -7.30 20.81 7.08
CA THR A 113 -8.44 20.02 7.61
C THR A 113 -8.37 19.76 9.12
N LYS A 114 -7.19 19.94 9.74
CA LYS A 114 -6.88 19.61 11.15
C LYS A 114 -7.06 18.13 11.50
N ALA A 115 -7.17 17.26 10.50
CA ALA A 115 -7.29 15.81 10.69
C ALA A 115 -5.92 15.10 10.72
N PHE A 116 -4.85 15.77 10.31
CA PHE A 116 -3.52 15.17 10.15
C PHE A 116 -2.53 15.74 11.16
N GLU A 117 -1.68 14.85 11.67
CA GLU A 117 -0.54 15.20 12.50
C GLU A 117 0.73 15.41 11.65
N LYS A 118 1.73 16.07 12.21
CA LYS A 118 3.04 16.20 11.59
C LYS A 118 3.93 15.02 11.96
N MET A 119 4.55 14.41 10.97
CA MET A 119 5.47 13.30 11.17
C MET A 119 6.88 13.83 11.48
N LYS A 120 7.46 13.38 12.59
CA LYS A 120 8.87 13.70 12.89
C LYS A 120 9.79 13.00 11.90
N MET A 121 10.93 13.62 11.55
CA MET A 121 11.92 13.07 10.63
C MET A 121 12.39 11.66 11.06
N SER A 122 12.65 11.44 12.35
CA SER A 122 13.05 10.11 12.83
C SER A 122 11.97 9.06 12.60
N THR A 123 10.69 9.39 12.87
CA THR A 123 9.56 8.51 12.58
C THR A 123 9.44 8.21 11.09
N ASP A 124 9.63 9.22 10.26
CA ASP A 124 9.56 9.12 8.80
C ASP A 124 10.68 8.21 8.26
N GLU A 125 11.90 8.38 8.75
CA GLU A 125 13.05 7.57 8.34
C GLU A 125 13.05 6.14 8.91
N ASP A 126 12.46 5.92 10.09
CA ASP A 126 12.34 4.59 10.71
C ASP A 126 11.25 3.73 10.04
N GLU A 127 10.23 4.36 9.40
CA GLU A 127 9.10 3.64 8.82
C GLU A 127 9.42 3.11 7.41
N HIS A 128 9.22 1.81 7.22
CA HIS A 128 9.48 1.13 5.95
C HIS A 128 8.25 1.01 5.04
N SER A 129 7.04 1.00 5.60
CA SER A 129 5.81 0.74 4.83
C SER A 129 5.56 1.71 3.67
N ILE A 130 6.08 2.93 3.78
CA ILE A 130 6.04 3.94 2.71
C ILE A 130 7.28 3.82 1.82
N GLU A 131 8.48 3.69 2.42
CA GLU A 131 9.74 3.66 1.68
C GLU A 131 9.80 2.52 0.66
N MET A 132 9.26 1.34 1.00
CA MET A 132 9.30 0.17 0.11
C MET A 132 8.55 0.37 -1.22
N HIS A 133 7.70 1.39 -1.32
CA HIS A 133 7.00 1.74 -2.56
C HIS A 133 7.77 2.73 -3.43
N LEU A 134 8.69 3.51 -2.84
CA LEU A 134 9.36 4.60 -3.54
C LEU A 134 10.18 4.14 -4.74
N PRO A 135 10.98 3.05 -4.68
CA PRO A 135 11.73 2.57 -5.84
C PRO A 135 10.83 2.16 -7.01
N TYR A 136 9.73 1.47 -6.72
CA TYR A 136 8.75 1.11 -7.75
C TYR A 136 8.09 2.34 -8.39
N ILE A 137 7.69 3.32 -7.57
CA ILE A 137 7.13 4.59 -8.07
C ILE A 137 8.17 5.31 -8.95
N ALA A 138 9.41 5.45 -8.46
CA ALA A 138 10.49 6.06 -9.23
C ALA A 138 10.69 5.35 -10.57
N LYS A 139 10.61 4.02 -10.61
CA LYS A 139 10.81 3.23 -11.83
C LYS A 139 9.67 3.40 -12.82
N VAL A 140 8.42 3.21 -12.41
CA VAL A 140 7.28 3.30 -13.33
C VAL A 140 7.04 4.74 -13.83
N MET A 141 7.43 5.73 -13.03
CA MET A 141 7.31 7.15 -13.37
C MET A 141 8.59 7.75 -14.00
N GLU A 142 9.60 6.94 -14.31
CA GLU A 142 10.93 7.38 -14.75
C GLU A 142 10.86 8.37 -15.92
N ARG A 143 10.00 8.09 -16.93
CA ARG A 143 9.78 8.98 -18.09
C ARG A 143 9.06 10.30 -17.74
N ARG A 144 8.48 10.37 -16.55
CA ARG A 144 7.78 11.55 -16.02
C ARG A 144 8.54 12.19 -14.86
N ARG A 145 9.82 11.87 -14.68
CA ARG A 145 10.68 12.45 -13.63
C ARG A 145 10.58 13.98 -13.61
N GLY A 146 10.33 14.55 -12.42
CA GLY A 146 10.14 15.99 -12.21
C GLY A 146 8.78 16.54 -12.68
N GLN A 147 7.86 15.71 -13.20
CA GLN A 147 6.53 16.12 -13.66
C GLN A 147 5.41 15.58 -12.76
N PHE A 148 5.74 14.96 -11.66
CA PHE A 148 4.79 14.47 -10.66
C PHE A 148 5.34 14.67 -9.25
N THR A 149 4.46 14.60 -8.28
CA THR A 149 4.77 14.71 -6.84
C THR A 149 4.19 13.53 -6.08
N ILE A 150 4.67 13.31 -4.85
CA ILE A 150 4.16 12.29 -3.96
C ILE A 150 3.57 12.90 -2.69
N ILE A 151 2.58 12.24 -2.12
CA ILE A 151 1.93 12.58 -0.85
C ILE A 151 2.00 11.35 0.07
N PRO A 152 3.09 11.18 0.84
CA PRO A 152 3.19 10.11 1.83
C PRO A 152 2.28 10.38 3.02
N VAL A 153 1.50 9.36 3.39
CA VAL A 153 0.55 9.40 4.52
C VAL A 153 0.82 8.21 5.43
N LEU A 154 1.29 8.49 6.62
CA LEU A 154 1.43 7.47 7.67
C LEU A 154 0.08 7.26 8.34
N VAL A 155 -0.44 6.05 8.28
CA VAL A 155 -1.76 5.69 8.80
C VAL A 155 -1.61 4.90 10.08
N GLY A 156 -2.12 5.43 11.19
CA GLY A 156 -2.12 4.77 12.50
C GLY A 156 -3.29 3.81 12.68
N SER A 157 -3.54 3.42 13.92
CA SER A 157 -4.70 2.59 14.29
C SER A 157 -5.97 3.42 14.30
N LEU A 158 -6.86 3.20 13.35
CA LEU A 158 -8.07 3.98 13.15
C LEU A 158 -9.30 3.29 13.71
N SER A 159 -10.23 4.05 14.26
CA SER A 159 -11.62 3.61 14.47
C SER A 159 -12.38 3.67 13.14
N ALA A 160 -13.51 2.97 13.06
CA ALA A 160 -14.39 3.01 11.89
C ALA A 160 -14.81 4.43 11.50
N ASP A 161 -15.05 5.31 12.48
CA ASP A 161 -15.40 6.71 12.22
C ASP A 161 -14.21 7.49 11.64
N LYS A 162 -12.99 7.20 12.08
CA LYS A 162 -11.78 7.80 11.50
C LYS A 162 -11.49 7.28 10.10
N GLU A 163 -11.70 5.99 9.82
CA GLU A 163 -11.61 5.46 8.45
C GLU A 163 -12.60 6.17 7.52
N LYS A 164 -13.83 6.40 7.95
CA LYS A 164 -14.84 7.18 7.20
C LYS A 164 -14.43 8.64 7.01
N LEU A 165 -13.87 9.29 8.05
CA LEU A 165 -13.39 10.67 7.98
C LEU A 165 -12.29 10.79 6.93
N TYR A 166 -11.23 9.98 7.02
CA TYR A 166 -10.13 10.00 6.05
C TYR A 166 -10.59 9.56 4.67
N GLY A 167 -11.46 8.56 4.58
CA GLY A 167 -12.10 8.14 3.34
C GLY A 167 -12.85 9.29 2.66
N SER A 168 -13.62 10.07 3.41
CA SER A 168 -14.30 11.26 2.88
C SER A 168 -13.32 12.33 2.38
N ILE A 169 -12.23 12.59 3.13
CA ILE A 169 -11.19 13.54 2.71
C ILE A 169 -10.51 13.06 1.42
N PHE A 170 -10.11 11.78 1.34
CA PHE A 170 -9.41 11.26 0.17
C PHE A 170 -10.31 10.98 -1.04
N SER A 171 -11.62 10.87 -0.86
CA SER A 171 -12.55 10.58 -1.95
C SER A 171 -12.49 11.61 -3.10
N GLN A 172 -12.36 12.90 -2.77
CA GLN A 172 -12.22 13.95 -3.79
C GLN A 172 -10.93 13.81 -4.61
N TYR A 173 -9.82 13.41 -3.96
CA TYR A 173 -8.56 13.16 -4.67
C TYR A 173 -8.62 11.87 -5.48
N LEU A 174 -9.29 10.83 -4.98
CA LEU A 174 -9.48 9.57 -5.71
C LEU A 174 -10.36 9.77 -6.96
N ALA A 175 -11.28 10.72 -6.92
CA ALA A 175 -12.13 11.09 -8.05
C ALA A 175 -11.36 11.74 -9.21
N ASP A 176 -10.27 12.45 -8.91
CA ASP A 176 -9.46 13.16 -9.90
C ASP A 176 -8.52 12.18 -10.65
N PRO A 177 -8.63 12.08 -12.01
CA PRO A 177 -7.80 11.16 -12.80
C PRO A 177 -6.30 11.49 -12.81
N GLU A 178 -5.90 12.67 -12.38
CA GLU A 178 -4.49 13.04 -12.25
C GLU A 178 -3.83 12.51 -10.97
N ASN A 179 -4.62 11.93 -10.05
CA ASN A 179 -4.15 11.35 -8.80
C ASN A 179 -4.16 9.82 -8.87
N PHE A 180 -3.15 9.22 -8.26
CA PHE A 180 -3.00 7.78 -8.11
C PHE A 180 -2.81 7.42 -6.64
N PHE A 181 -3.32 6.26 -6.20
CA PHE A 181 -3.19 5.81 -4.81
C PHE A 181 -2.42 4.50 -4.72
N VAL A 182 -1.41 4.47 -3.85
CA VAL A 182 -0.69 3.26 -3.44
C VAL A 182 -1.08 2.95 -2.00
N ILE A 183 -1.71 1.81 -1.80
CA ILE A 183 -2.10 1.31 -0.49
C ILE A 183 -1.14 0.21 -0.09
N SER A 184 -0.40 0.47 0.96
CA SER A 184 0.68 -0.39 1.44
C SER A 184 0.16 -1.45 2.39
N SER A 185 0.30 -2.73 2.07
CA SER A 185 -0.08 -3.83 2.96
C SER A 185 0.58 -5.14 2.60
N ASP A 186 1.20 -5.79 3.58
CA ASP A 186 1.36 -7.24 3.57
C ASP A 186 0.09 -7.89 4.15
N PHE A 187 -0.13 -9.18 3.85
CA PHE A 187 -1.28 -9.96 4.31
C PHE A 187 -0.92 -10.78 5.55
N CYS A 188 -1.35 -12.02 5.65
CA CYS A 188 -1.18 -12.82 6.86
C CYS A 188 0.29 -12.94 7.31
N HIS A 189 0.58 -12.53 8.53
CA HIS A 189 1.82 -12.82 9.24
C HIS A 189 1.57 -14.03 10.14
N TRP A 190 1.91 -15.22 9.65
CA TRP A 190 1.63 -16.48 10.31
C TRP A 190 2.84 -17.05 11.05
N GLY A 191 2.61 -17.61 12.23
CA GLY A 191 3.58 -18.32 13.03
C GLY A 191 3.70 -17.79 14.45
N GLN A 192 4.34 -18.56 15.35
CA GLN A 192 4.49 -18.21 16.77
C GLN A 192 5.17 -16.85 16.99
N ARG A 193 6.15 -16.50 16.16
CA ARG A 193 6.86 -15.20 16.23
C ARG A 193 5.92 -14.01 15.99
N PHE A 194 4.82 -14.22 15.26
CA PHE A 194 3.80 -13.21 14.99
C PHE A 194 2.59 -13.32 15.92
N ARG A 195 2.58 -14.32 16.84
CA ARG A 195 1.47 -14.62 17.75
C ARG A 195 0.15 -14.88 17.01
N TYR A 196 0.22 -15.43 15.81
CA TYR A 196 -0.93 -15.79 15.01
C TYR A 196 -0.70 -17.14 14.32
N THR A 197 -1.52 -18.13 14.66
CA THR A 197 -1.36 -19.50 14.21
C THR A 197 -2.69 -20.15 13.80
N PHE A 198 -3.59 -19.33 13.21
CA PHE A 198 -4.84 -19.83 12.66
C PHE A 198 -4.58 -20.95 11.65
N TYR A 199 -5.25 -22.07 11.80
CA TYR A 199 -5.11 -23.22 10.93
C TYR A 199 -6.43 -23.97 10.79
N ASP A 200 -7.03 -23.89 9.61
CA ASP A 200 -8.15 -24.73 9.19
C ASP A 200 -7.60 -25.98 8.50
N LYS A 201 -7.68 -27.12 9.21
CA LYS A 201 -7.18 -28.41 8.72
C LYS A 201 -7.97 -28.93 7.51
N SER A 202 -9.18 -28.46 7.26
CA SER A 202 -9.97 -28.84 6.08
C SER A 202 -9.35 -28.33 4.77
N CYS A 203 -8.51 -27.29 4.84
CA CYS A 203 -7.79 -26.72 3.68
C CYS A 203 -6.55 -27.55 3.27
N GLY A 204 -6.12 -28.53 4.06
CA GLY A 204 -4.89 -29.29 3.83
C GLY A 204 -3.70 -28.81 4.68
N ASP A 205 -2.53 -28.54 4.07
CA ASP A 205 -1.35 -28.05 4.77
C ASP A 205 -1.57 -26.60 5.31
N ILE A 206 -0.74 -26.20 6.28
CA ILE A 206 -0.84 -24.86 6.91
C ILE A 206 -0.78 -23.74 5.86
N TRP A 207 0.13 -23.82 4.88
CA TRP A 207 0.25 -22.80 3.84
C TRP A 207 -1.02 -22.69 2.97
N GLN A 208 -1.76 -23.78 2.77
CA GLN A 208 -3.05 -23.78 2.06
C GLN A 208 -4.15 -23.12 2.89
N SER A 209 -4.16 -23.36 4.20
CA SER A 209 -5.05 -22.65 5.13
C SER A 209 -4.76 -21.15 5.16
N ILE A 210 -3.48 -20.74 5.16
CA ILE A 210 -3.10 -19.33 5.07
C ILE A 210 -3.61 -18.71 3.76
N GLU A 211 -3.41 -19.41 2.64
CA GLU A 211 -3.90 -18.94 1.32
C GLU A 211 -5.41 -18.79 1.30
N ALA A 212 -6.15 -19.76 1.83
CA ALA A 212 -7.61 -19.71 1.90
C ALA A 212 -8.08 -18.53 2.78
N LEU A 213 -7.44 -18.33 3.93
CA LEU A 213 -7.72 -17.20 4.83
C LEU A 213 -7.48 -15.85 4.12
N ASP A 214 -6.33 -15.68 3.47
CA ASP A 214 -6.02 -14.44 2.76
C ASP A 214 -6.96 -14.20 1.59
N LYS A 215 -7.35 -15.24 0.84
CA LYS A 215 -8.33 -15.14 -0.24
C LYS A 215 -9.70 -14.67 0.25
N MET A 216 -10.17 -15.12 1.40
CA MET A 216 -11.40 -14.57 1.99
C MET A 216 -11.29 -13.07 2.28
N GLY A 217 -10.12 -12.60 2.76
CA GLY A 217 -9.85 -11.17 2.95
C GLY A 217 -9.80 -10.41 1.63
N MET A 218 -9.14 -10.98 0.62
CA MET A 218 -9.09 -10.42 -0.74
C MET A 218 -10.50 -10.31 -1.34
N ASP A 219 -11.33 -11.34 -1.23
CA ASP A 219 -12.72 -11.33 -1.71
C ASP A 219 -13.57 -10.26 -0.99
N ALA A 220 -13.36 -10.06 0.30
CA ALA A 220 -14.04 -9.00 1.06
C ALA A 220 -13.64 -7.61 0.57
N ILE A 221 -12.35 -7.39 0.24
CA ILE A 221 -11.85 -6.13 -0.32
C ILE A 221 -12.38 -5.92 -1.75
N GLU A 222 -12.40 -6.95 -2.59
CA GLU A 222 -12.91 -6.88 -3.97
C GLU A 222 -14.38 -6.47 -4.05
N GLN A 223 -15.17 -6.73 -3.00
CA GLN A 223 -16.55 -6.25 -2.91
C GLN A 223 -16.64 -4.74 -2.68
N MET A 224 -15.52 -4.09 -2.32
CA MET A 224 -15.41 -2.64 -2.07
C MET A 224 -16.46 -2.16 -1.05
N ASP A 225 -16.70 -2.98 -0.02
CA ASP A 225 -17.62 -2.70 1.10
C ASP A 225 -16.81 -2.66 2.40
N PRO A 226 -16.66 -1.49 3.05
CA PRO A 226 -15.91 -1.37 4.30
C PRO A 226 -16.44 -2.30 5.42
N ALA A 227 -17.76 -2.51 5.47
CA ALA A 227 -18.38 -3.34 6.50
C ALA A 227 -18.01 -4.81 6.35
N LYS A 228 -17.93 -5.32 5.11
CA LYS A 228 -17.54 -6.71 4.85
C LYS A 228 -16.11 -6.99 5.21
N PHE A 229 -15.20 -6.08 4.87
CA PHE A 229 -13.79 -6.20 5.26
C PHE A 229 -13.61 -6.10 6.78
N SER A 230 -14.31 -5.16 7.43
CA SER A 230 -14.32 -5.05 8.90
C SER A 230 -14.86 -6.32 9.57
N HIS A 231 -15.91 -6.93 9.02
CA HIS A 231 -16.47 -8.19 9.53
C HIS A 231 -15.45 -9.33 9.43
N TYR A 232 -14.82 -9.50 8.26
CA TYR A 232 -13.76 -10.47 8.05
C TYR A 232 -12.62 -10.32 9.06
N LEU A 233 -12.11 -9.09 9.26
CA LEU A 233 -11.04 -8.83 10.22
C LEU A 233 -11.44 -9.16 11.67
N LYS A 234 -12.70 -8.95 12.01
CA LYS A 234 -13.24 -9.23 13.35
C LYS A 234 -13.42 -10.72 13.60
N GLU A 235 -13.80 -11.48 12.57
CA GLU A 235 -14.04 -12.91 12.64
C GLU A 235 -12.74 -13.71 12.69
N TYR A 236 -11.78 -13.37 11.85
CA TYR A 236 -10.54 -14.15 11.67
C TYR A 236 -9.32 -13.56 12.36
N GLU A 237 -9.37 -12.29 12.78
CA GLU A 237 -8.25 -11.55 13.36
C GLU A 237 -6.97 -11.64 12.51
N ASN A 238 -7.11 -11.80 11.18
CA ASN A 238 -5.97 -11.91 10.28
C ASN A 238 -5.03 -10.70 10.42
N THR A 239 -3.74 -10.99 10.44
CA THR A 239 -2.66 -10.04 10.71
C THR A 239 -2.27 -9.17 9.51
N ILE A 240 -3.26 -8.68 8.76
CA ILE A 240 -3.07 -7.74 7.65
C ILE A 240 -2.59 -6.40 8.22
N CYS A 241 -1.30 -6.05 7.99
CA CYS A 241 -0.70 -4.86 8.59
C CYS A 241 -1.30 -3.56 8.02
N GLY A 242 -1.65 -3.54 6.74
CA GLY A 242 -2.30 -2.42 6.06
C GLY A 242 -3.82 -2.36 6.20
N ARG A 243 -4.42 -3.02 7.20
CA ARG A 243 -5.89 -3.02 7.38
C ARG A 243 -6.51 -1.63 7.41
N TYR A 244 -5.86 -0.66 8.06
CA TYR A 244 -6.35 0.71 8.16
C TYR A 244 -6.18 1.51 6.85
N PRO A 245 -5.02 1.51 6.17
CA PRO A 245 -4.92 2.05 4.80
C PRO A 245 -5.97 1.47 3.84
N ILE A 246 -6.20 0.15 3.88
CA ILE A 246 -7.24 -0.51 3.08
C ILE A 246 -8.64 -0.02 3.49
N GLY A 247 -8.93 0.08 4.79
CA GLY A 247 -10.20 0.61 5.32
C GLY A 247 -10.47 2.04 4.85
N VAL A 248 -9.43 2.89 4.82
CA VAL A 248 -9.52 4.25 4.28
C VAL A 248 -9.83 4.24 2.78
N LEU A 249 -9.16 3.40 1.97
CA LEU A 249 -9.47 3.26 0.55
C LEU A 249 -10.92 2.82 0.33
N LEU A 250 -11.37 1.78 1.03
CA LEU A 250 -12.74 1.27 0.91
C LEU A 250 -13.77 2.34 1.31
N SER A 251 -13.47 3.12 2.36
CA SER A 251 -14.32 4.23 2.80
C SER A 251 -14.34 5.38 1.78
N ALA A 252 -13.23 5.65 1.08
CA ALA A 252 -13.18 6.63 0.00
C ALA A 252 -14.02 6.18 -1.20
N ILE A 253 -13.94 4.91 -1.58
CA ILE A 253 -14.77 4.32 -2.65
C ILE A 253 -16.26 4.39 -2.27
N ASP A 254 -16.62 4.06 -1.04
CA ASP A 254 -17.99 4.12 -0.55
C ASP A 254 -18.54 5.57 -0.56
N ALA A 255 -17.72 6.54 -0.14
CA ALA A 255 -18.07 7.96 -0.21
C ALA A 255 -18.34 8.41 -1.66
N LEU A 256 -17.51 7.99 -2.64
CA LEU A 256 -17.72 8.30 -4.05
C LEU A 256 -19.00 7.67 -4.60
N ARG A 257 -19.32 6.43 -4.21
CA ARG A 257 -20.56 5.77 -4.63
C ARG A 257 -21.79 6.50 -4.11
N ARG A 258 -21.78 6.92 -2.86
CA ARG A 258 -22.90 7.66 -2.24
C ARG A 258 -23.12 9.03 -2.87
N ASN A 259 -22.06 9.69 -3.31
CA ASN A 259 -22.15 11.00 -3.96
C ASN A 259 -22.67 10.93 -5.41
N GLY A 260 -23.08 9.76 -5.88
CA GLY A 260 -23.79 9.59 -7.15
C GLY A 260 -22.97 9.95 -8.40
N ASN A 261 -21.64 9.75 -8.37
CA ASN A 261 -20.75 10.13 -9.49
C ASN A 261 -20.88 9.26 -10.74
N GLY A 262 -21.77 8.26 -10.74
CA GLY A 262 -22.06 7.39 -11.89
C GLY A 262 -20.92 6.53 -12.40
N ARG A 263 -19.76 6.56 -11.74
CA ARG A 263 -18.54 5.85 -12.18
C ARG A 263 -18.65 4.36 -11.88
N ARG A 264 -18.33 3.55 -12.88
CA ARG A 264 -18.18 2.10 -12.70
C ARG A 264 -16.83 1.83 -12.04
N MET A 265 -16.86 1.18 -10.88
CA MET A 265 -15.65 0.81 -10.12
C MET A 265 -15.58 -0.69 -9.95
N SER A 266 -14.38 -1.27 -10.10
CA SER A 266 -14.09 -2.67 -9.81
C SER A 266 -12.70 -2.79 -9.19
N PHE A 267 -12.56 -3.64 -8.18
CA PHE A 267 -11.28 -3.97 -7.57
C PHE A 267 -10.98 -5.46 -7.81
N LYS A 268 -9.74 -5.78 -8.18
CA LYS A 268 -9.31 -7.16 -8.34
C LYS A 268 -7.90 -7.37 -7.82
N PHE A 269 -7.71 -8.50 -7.11
CA PHE A 269 -6.38 -9.02 -6.84
C PHE A 269 -5.88 -9.83 -8.05
N ILE A 270 -4.66 -9.59 -8.45
CA ILE A 270 -4.03 -10.10 -9.66
C ILE A 270 -2.83 -11.01 -9.39
N ASN A 271 -2.28 -10.93 -8.18
CA ASN A 271 -1.20 -11.82 -7.75
C ASN A 271 -1.24 -12.04 -6.24
N TYR A 272 -0.81 -13.23 -5.82
CA TYR A 272 -0.66 -13.64 -4.43
C TYR A 272 0.60 -14.49 -4.29
N ALA A 273 1.33 -14.30 -3.19
CA ALA A 273 2.51 -15.08 -2.86
C ALA A 273 2.66 -15.23 -1.34
N GLN A 274 3.47 -16.19 -0.91
CA GLN A 274 3.89 -16.39 0.48
C GLN A 274 5.41 -16.43 0.55
N SER A 275 6.00 -15.89 1.62
CA SER A 275 7.46 -15.92 1.82
C SER A 275 8.00 -17.35 1.99
N SER A 276 7.18 -18.26 2.51
CA SER A 276 7.48 -19.68 2.65
C SER A 276 6.21 -20.51 2.78
N ARG A 277 6.25 -21.79 2.39
CA ARG A 277 5.15 -22.75 2.56
C ARG A 277 5.26 -23.42 3.93
N CYS A 278 4.52 -22.90 4.90
CA CYS A 278 4.45 -23.49 6.25
C CYS A 278 3.83 -24.89 6.22
N LYS A 279 4.50 -25.87 6.82
CA LYS A 279 4.03 -27.26 7.00
C LYS A 279 3.99 -27.69 8.46
N LYS A 280 4.74 -26.99 9.31
CA LYS A 280 4.87 -27.28 10.76
C LYS A 280 4.50 -26.05 11.57
N MET A 281 4.02 -26.27 12.80
CA MET A 281 3.69 -25.17 13.72
C MET A 281 4.90 -24.32 14.15
N SER A 282 6.13 -24.81 13.93
CA SER A 282 7.36 -24.06 14.14
C SER A 282 7.74 -23.14 12.98
N ASP A 283 7.10 -23.29 11.82
CA ASP A 283 7.37 -22.47 10.65
C ASP A 283 6.75 -21.07 10.80
N SER A 284 7.14 -20.15 9.94
CA SER A 284 6.54 -18.83 9.85
C SER A 284 6.53 -18.33 8.40
N SER A 285 5.54 -17.55 8.05
CA SER A 285 5.38 -16.96 6.70
C SER A 285 4.72 -15.59 6.78
N VAL A 286 5.00 -14.75 5.79
CA VAL A 286 4.26 -13.53 5.49
C VAL A 286 3.69 -13.66 4.09
N SER A 287 2.43 -13.27 3.92
CA SER A 287 1.75 -13.31 2.62
C SER A 287 1.73 -11.94 1.95
N TYR A 288 1.73 -11.94 0.64
CA TYR A 288 1.76 -10.77 -0.23
C TYR A 288 0.64 -10.85 -1.25
N ALA A 289 -0.04 -9.73 -1.47
CA ALA A 289 -1.09 -9.65 -2.47
C ALA A 289 -0.97 -8.34 -3.26
N SER A 290 -1.18 -8.42 -4.56
CA SER A 290 -1.20 -7.28 -5.46
C SER A 290 -2.58 -7.11 -6.06
N GLY A 291 -3.21 -5.96 -5.80
CA GLY A 291 -4.55 -5.64 -6.28
C GLY A 291 -4.61 -4.29 -6.96
N ALA A 292 -5.63 -4.10 -7.79
CA ALA A 292 -5.83 -2.86 -8.54
C ALA A 292 -7.30 -2.44 -8.58
N LEU A 293 -7.53 -1.13 -8.45
CA LEU A 293 -8.83 -0.48 -8.60
C LEU A 293 -8.94 0.14 -9.99
N LEU A 294 -9.97 -0.25 -10.75
CA LEU A 294 -10.39 0.43 -11.96
C LEU A 294 -11.55 1.38 -11.65
N MET A 295 -11.53 2.55 -12.29
CA MET A 295 -12.62 3.53 -12.26
C MET A 295 -12.85 4.02 -13.69
N GLN A 296 -14.04 3.75 -14.23
CA GLN A 296 -14.48 4.11 -15.59
C GLN A 296 -15.64 5.10 -15.56
#